data_1d9f1b6302b11557f6ab8888e2ec9523
#
_entry.id   1d9f1b6302b11557f6ab8888e2ec9523
#
_cell.length_a   1.000
_cell.length_b   1.000
_cell.length_c   1.000
_cell.angle_alpha   90.00
_cell.angle_beta   90.00
_cell.angle_gamma   90.00
#
_symmetry.space_group_name_H-M   'P 1'
#
loop_
_entity.id
_entity.type
_entity.pdbx_description
1 polymer ?
#
loop_
_entity_poly.entity_id
_entity_poly.type
_entity_poly.pdbx_seq_one_letter_code
_entity_poly.pdbx_strand_id
1 'polypeptide(L)'
;MCIRDRPESRIQFEHPWPRPMVTTDGHNSAFYLTNARELLDVPGEWYHDIDTRKLYYYPREGENMQSAEAIVPAIETLVQIEGTLDRPVTNLRFERITFSYTTWMRPSVKGHVPLQAGMYLTDGYRIDPKMKRNYRNHPLDNQGWLGRPAAAVRVAAAGAIDFEHCHFEHLGSTGVDYEEAVHGGIIRGCLFRDIVGNGLLVGSFSPAAHETHLPYDPADRREVCTHQRIDNCYFTETGNEDWGCLAIAAGYVSDIHI
;
A
#
# COMPACT_ATOMS: atom_id res chain seq x y z
N MET A 1 -19.31 -2.10 -3.72
CA MET A 1 -19.70 -3.22 -4.62
C MET A 1 -21.15 -3.54 -4.34
N CYS A 2 -22.02 -3.51 -5.32
CA CYS A 2 -23.45 -3.79 -5.13
C CYS A 2 -23.78 -5.14 -5.78
N ILE A 3 -24.15 -6.12 -4.96
CA ILE A 3 -24.66 -7.42 -5.43
C ILE A 3 -26.17 -7.30 -5.48
N ARG A 4 -26.76 -7.48 -6.66
CA ARG A 4 -28.22 -7.55 -6.81
C ARG A 4 -28.62 -9.00 -7.02
N ASP A 5 -29.43 -9.51 -6.13
CA ASP A 5 -30.17 -10.77 -6.27
C ASP A 5 -31.11 -10.69 -7.46
N ARG A 6 -30.67 -11.21 -8.60
CA ARG A 6 -31.49 -11.46 -9.79
C ARG A 6 -31.13 -12.81 -10.39
N PRO A 7 -32.01 -13.40 -11.22
CA PRO A 7 -31.72 -14.69 -11.88
C PRO A 7 -30.42 -14.73 -12.70
N GLU A 8 -29.90 -13.54 -13.04
CA GLU A 8 -28.58 -13.34 -13.61
C GLU A 8 -27.73 -12.68 -12.52
N SER A 9 -26.93 -13.46 -11.82
CA SER A 9 -25.99 -12.97 -10.81
C SER A 9 -25.01 -11.98 -11.45
N ARG A 10 -25.21 -10.69 -11.21
CA ARG A 10 -24.42 -9.61 -11.80
C ARG A 10 -23.74 -8.80 -10.71
N ILE A 11 -22.42 -8.70 -10.79
CA ILE A 11 -21.64 -7.80 -9.96
C ILE A 11 -21.43 -6.49 -10.74
N GLN A 12 -21.76 -5.38 -10.12
CA GLN A 12 -21.47 -4.04 -10.64
C GLN A 12 -20.50 -3.35 -9.70
N PHE A 13 -19.36 -2.93 -10.25
CA PHE A 13 -18.36 -2.18 -9.49
C PHE A 13 -18.70 -0.69 -9.48
N GLU A 14 -18.37 -0.03 -8.37
CA GLU A 14 -18.37 1.43 -8.26
C GLU A 14 -17.06 2.02 -8.78
N HIS A 15 -17.05 3.31 -9.06
CA HIS A 15 -15.83 4.00 -9.47
C HIS A 15 -14.82 4.13 -8.30
N PRO A 16 -13.51 4.09 -8.61
CA PRO A 16 -12.89 3.83 -9.90
C PRO A 16 -13.11 2.36 -10.31
N TRP A 17 -13.46 2.13 -11.57
CA TRP A 17 -13.67 0.76 -12.03
C TRP A 17 -12.33 0.03 -12.15
N PRO A 18 -12.25 -1.23 -11.71
CA PRO A 18 -11.10 -2.04 -12.01
C PRO A 18 -10.94 -2.13 -13.53
N ARG A 19 -9.72 -2.13 -13.98
CA ARG A 19 -9.43 -2.52 -15.37
C ARG A 19 -10.20 -3.80 -15.63
N PRO A 20 -11.02 -3.91 -16.70
CA PRO A 20 -11.56 -5.20 -17.04
C PRO A 20 -10.37 -6.12 -17.22
N MET A 21 -10.14 -6.99 -16.26
CA MET A 21 -9.22 -8.11 -16.42
C MET A 21 -9.87 -9.02 -17.45
N VAL A 22 -9.76 -8.62 -18.70
CA VAL A 22 -9.91 -9.55 -19.80
C VAL A 22 -8.71 -10.48 -19.64
N THR A 23 -8.92 -11.52 -18.89
CA THR A 23 -7.98 -12.63 -18.95
C THR A 23 -8.02 -13.06 -20.41
N THR A 24 -6.93 -12.88 -21.09
CA THR A 24 -6.75 -13.25 -22.50
C THR A 24 -7.09 -14.71 -22.77
N ASP A 25 -7.29 -15.49 -21.73
CA ASP A 25 -7.47 -16.93 -21.76
C ASP A 25 -8.91 -17.37 -21.42
N GLY A 26 -9.86 -16.44 -21.29
CA GLY A 26 -11.26 -16.77 -21.04
C GLY A 26 -11.56 -17.40 -19.68
N HIS A 27 -10.61 -17.40 -18.76
CA HIS A 27 -10.80 -17.90 -17.41
C HIS A 27 -11.36 -16.81 -16.50
N ASN A 28 -12.35 -17.16 -15.70
CA ASN A 28 -12.88 -16.29 -14.65
C ASN A 28 -11.81 -16.13 -13.56
N SER A 29 -11.51 -14.90 -13.20
CA SER A 29 -10.66 -14.62 -12.05
C SER A 29 -11.35 -15.06 -10.76
N ALA A 30 -10.64 -15.74 -9.89
CA ALA A 30 -11.11 -16.02 -8.55
C ALA A 30 -11.29 -14.69 -7.80
N PHE A 31 -12.35 -14.60 -7.03
CA PHE A 31 -12.61 -13.44 -6.17
C PHE A 31 -13.28 -13.89 -4.88
N TYR A 32 -13.19 -13.08 -3.87
CA TYR A 32 -13.94 -13.24 -2.63
C TYR A 32 -14.59 -11.91 -2.24
N LEU A 33 -15.58 -11.98 -1.38
CA LEU A 33 -16.31 -10.83 -0.87
C LEU A 33 -15.93 -10.61 0.58
N THR A 34 -15.69 -9.37 0.93
CA THR A 34 -15.37 -8.97 2.29
C THR A 34 -16.23 -7.79 2.74
N ASN A 35 -16.17 -7.48 4.02
CA ASN A 35 -16.76 -6.31 4.60
C ASN A 35 -18.29 -6.22 4.41
N ALA A 36 -18.96 -7.33 4.64
CA ALA A 36 -20.41 -7.38 4.74
C ALA A 36 -20.81 -8.17 5.98
N ARG A 37 -21.82 -7.69 6.70
CA ARG A 37 -22.26 -8.31 7.94
C ARG A 37 -22.75 -9.75 7.74
N GLU A 38 -23.34 -10.02 6.58
CA GLU A 38 -23.85 -11.32 6.18
C GLU A 38 -22.77 -12.38 5.99
N LEU A 39 -21.50 -11.93 5.86
CA LEU A 39 -20.33 -12.79 5.72
C LEU A 39 -19.66 -13.09 7.07
N LEU A 40 -20.24 -12.69 8.17
CA LEU A 40 -19.73 -12.94 9.51
C LEU A 40 -20.21 -14.33 9.98
N ASP A 41 -19.63 -15.40 9.42
CA ASP A 41 -20.08 -16.77 9.60
C ASP A 41 -19.02 -17.74 10.12
N VAL A 42 -17.74 -17.31 10.20
CA VAL A 42 -16.64 -18.11 10.74
C VAL A 42 -16.04 -17.46 11.99
N PRO A 43 -15.71 -18.25 13.04
CA PRO A 43 -15.08 -17.71 14.23
C PRO A 43 -13.77 -16.98 13.95
N GLY A 44 -13.62 -15.77 14.48
CA GLY A 44 -12.47 -14.89 14.26
C GLY A 44 -12.71 -13.79 13.23
N GLU A 45 -13.81 -13.85 12.52
CA GLU A 45 -14.21 -12.79 11.59
C GLU A 45 -14.79 -11.59 12.33
N TRP A 46 -14.68 -10.44 11.68
CA TRP A 46 -15.20 -9.19 12.19
C TRP A 46 -15.79 -8.32 11.07
N TYR A 47 -16.73 -7.46 11.46
CA TYR A 47 -17.35 -6.48 10.57
C TYR A 47 -17.46 -5.14 11.28
N HIS A 48 -16.98 -4.08 10.65
CA HIS A 48 -17.11 -2.71 11.12
C HIS A 48 -18.23 -2.00 10.36
N ASP A 49 -19.33 -1.77 11.05
CA ASP A 49 -20.43 -0.95 10.56
C ASP A 49 -20.07 0.52 10.75
N ILE A 50 -19.66 1.16 9.65
CA ILE A 50 -19.20 2.57 9.65
C ILE A 50 -20.35 3.51 10.00
N ASP A 51 -21.57 3.22 9.55
CA ASP A 51 -22.72 4.09 9.74
C ASP A 51 -23.17 4.10 11.20
N THR A 52 -23.23 2.95 11.82
CA THR A 52 -23.60 2.81 13.24
C THR A 52 -22.41 2.89 14.19
N ARG A 53 -21.19 2.89 13.68
CA ARG A 53 -19.93 2.87 14.42
C ARG A 53 -19.82 1.68 15.38
N LYS A 54 -20.31 0.53 14.95
CA LYS A 54 -20.27 -0.70 15.72
C LYS A 54 -19.33 -1.69 15.10
N LEU A 55 -18.51 -2.32 15.94
CA LEU A 55 -17.71 -3.47 15.57
C LEU A 55 -18.47 -4.74 15.98
N TYR A 56 -18.65 -5.64 15.03
CA TYR A 56 -19.19 -6.97 15.25
C TYR A 56 -18.04 -7.97 15.10
N TYR A 57 -17.98 -8.91 15.99
CA TYR A 57 -16.97 -9.94 16.00
C TYR A 57 -17.58 -11.30 16.29
N TYR A 58 -17.17 -12.32 15.57
CA TYR A 58 -17.54 -13.70 15.82
C TYR A 58 -16.45 -14.37 16.68
N PRO A 59 -16.67 -14.58 17.98
CA PRO A 59 -15.63 -15.06 18.86
C PRO A 59 -15.14 -16.45 18.50
N ARG A 60 -13.83 -16.68 18.64
CA ARG A 60 -13.25 -18.02 18.58
C ARG A 60 -13.57 -18.81 19.83
N GLU A 61 -13.50 -20.13 19.73
CA GLU A 61 -13.67 -21.00 20.89
C GLU A 61 -12.66 -20.66 22.00
N GLY A 62 -13.16 -20.48 23.22
CA GLY A 62 -12.34 -20.15 24.38
C GLY A 62 -12.06 -18.66 24.58
N GLU A 63 -12.42 -17.78 23.67
CA GLU A 63 -12.28 -16.34 23.86
C GLU A 63 -13.31 -15.79 24.85
N ASN A 64 -12.85 -15.01 25.82
CA ASN A 64 -13.72 -14.31 26.75
C ASN A 64 -13.90 -12.84 26.33
N MET A 65 -15.05 -12.55 25.74
CA MET A 65 -15.37 -11.21 25.22
C MET A 65 -15.48 -10.13 26.31
N GLN A 66 -15.59 -10.50 27.58
CA GLN A 66 -15.59 -9.51 28.68
C GLN A 66 -14.19 -8.99 29.01
N SER A 67 -13.15 -9.73 28.64
CA SER A 67 -11.76 -9.39 28.87
C SER A 67 -10.97 -9.25 27.57
N ALA A 68 -11.61 -9.42 26.42
CA ALA A 68 -10.98 -9.24 25.13
C ALA A 68 -10.60 -7.76 24.91
N GLU A 69 -9.39 -7.55 24.43
CA GLU A 69 -8.92 -6.23 24.02
C GLU A 69 -9.06 -6.11 22.50
N ALA A 70 -9.65 -5.01 22.04
CA ALA A 70 -9.76 -4.69 20.61
C ALA A 70 -9.05 -3.37 20.34
N ILE A 71 -8.13 -3.39 19.38
CA ILE A 71 -7.42 -2.19 18.94
C ILE A 71 -7.98 -1.77 17.58
N VAL A 72 -8.51 -0.56 17.50
CA VAL A 72 -9.00 0.05 16.26
C VAL A 72 -8.04 1.18 15.87
N PRO A 73 -7.21 1.00 14.84
CA PRO A 73 -6.29 2.03 14.39
C PRO A 73 -7.04 3.26 13.86
N ALA A 74 -6.50 4.46 14.13
CA ALA A 74 -7.13 5.72 13.75
C ALA A 74 -6.25 6.61 12.86
N ILE A 75 -4.98 6.27 12.70
CA ILE A 75 -4.02 7.06 11.91
C ILE A 75 -3.34 6.20 10.86
N GLU A 76 -3.00 6.82 9.73
CA GLU A 76 -2.35 6.15 8.60
C GLU A 76 -0.83 6.17 8.72
N THR A 77 -0.26 7.23 9.29
CA THR A 77 1.18 7.43 9.41
C THR A 77 1.56 7.74 10.84
N LEU A 78 2.47 6.96 11.41
CA LEU A 78 2.99 7.12 12.77
C LEU A 78 4.15 8.11 12.83
N VAL A 79 5.02 8.08 11.80
CA VAL A 79 6.19 8.93 11.70
C VAL A 79 6.30 9.49 10.29
N GLN A 80 6.42 10.82 10.21
CA GLN A 80 6.71 11.52 8.97
C GLN A 80 8.04 12.25 9.09
N ILE A 81 8.98 11.95 8.19
CA ILE A 81 10.29 12.59 8.08
C ILE A 81 10.32 13.29 6.73
N GLU A 82 10.27 14.61 6.73
CA GLU A 82 10.14 15.38 5.52
C GLU A 82 11.08 16.59 5.55
N GLY A 83 12.06 16.59 4.66
CA GLY A 83 12.95 17.72 4.43
C GLY A 83 12.65 18.44 3.12
N THR A 84 13.65 19.09 2.58
CA THR A 84 13.66 19.62 1.21
C THR A 84 14.96 19.21 0.53
N LEU A 85 15.05 19.28 -0.81
CA LEU A 85 16.26 18.98 -1.55
C LEU A 85 17.48 19.79 -1.09
N ASP A 86 17.24 21.03 -0.64
CA ASP A 86 18.31 21.93 -0.17
C ASP A 86 18.56 21.84 1.34
N ARG A 87 17.61 21.29 2.11
CA ARG A 87 17.71 21.08 3.56
C ARG A 87 17.08 19.75 3.93
N PRO A 88 17.75 18.63 3.60
CA PRO A 88 17.26 17.32 3.96
C PRO A 88 17.33 17.08 5.47
N VAL A 89 16.42 16.29 5.99
CA VAL A 89 16.53 15.76 7.35
C VAL A 89 17.60 14.65 7.36
N THR A 90 18.57 14.72 8.28
CA THR A 90 19.69 13.78 8.25
C THR A 90 20.02 13.19 9.62
N ASN A 91 20.64 12.00 9.58
CA ASN A 91 21.24 11.35 10.74
C ASN A 91 20.22 11.03 11.85
N LEU A 92 19.09 10.43 11.50
CA LEU A 92 18.14 9.89 12.45
C LEU A 92 18.31 8.38 12.55
N ARG A 93 18.29 7.86 13.77
CA ARG A 93 18.34 6.44 14.06
C ARG A 93 17.19 6.03 14.96
N PHE A 94 16.48 5.02 14.55
CA PHE A 94 15.45 4.34 15.31
C PHE A 94 15.99 2.95 15.67
N GLU A 95 15.99 2.61 16.96
CA GLU A 95 16.53 1.35 17.41
C GLU A 95 15.57 0.67 18.38
N ARG A 96 15.24 -0.60 18.12
CA ARG A 96 14.37 -1.44 18.96
C ARG A 96 13.00 -0.81 19.25
N ILE A 97 12.41 -0.20 18.23
CA ILE A 97 11.08 0.39 18.30
C ILE A 97 10.11 -0.52 17.54
N THR A 98 8.93 -0.71 18.09
CA THR A 98 7.81 -1.35 17.39
C THR A 98 6.89 -0.25 16.85
N PHE A 99 6.69 -0.24 15.54
CA PHE A 99 5.71 0.57 14.83
C PHE A 99 4.51 -0.31 14.51
N SER A 100 3.35 0.00 15.08
CA SER A 100 2.19 -0.87 14.96
C SER A 100 0.87 -0.13 14.98
N TYR A 101 -0.17 -0.82 14.47
CA TYR A 101 -1.56 -0.38 14.50
C TYR A 101 -1.82 0.89 13.71
N THR A 102 -1.56 0.82 12.40
CA THR A 102 -2.03 1.85 11.46
C THR A 102 -3.27 1.40 10.71
N THR A 103 -3.97 2.34 10.12
CA THR A 103 -5.09 2.10 9.21
C THR A 103 -4.80 2.68 7.83
N TRP A 104 -5.65 2.36 6.88
CA TRP A 104 -5.74 3.07 5.61
C TRP A 104 -7.19 3.15 5.18
N MET A 105 -7.75 4.36 5.24
CA MET A 105 -9.19 4.58 5.05
C MET A 105 -9.61 4.65 3.58
N ARG A 106 -8.66 4.85 2.66
CA ARG A 106 -8.99 5.04 1.26
C ARG A 106 -9.77 3.88 0.64
N PRO A 107 -9.40 2.61 0.81
CA PRO A 107 -10.13 1.51 0.19
C PRO A 107 -11.60 1.47 0.54
N SER A 108 -11.93 1.80 1.79
CA SER A 108 -13.31 1.78 2.31
C SER A 108 -14.14 2.99 1.88
N VAL A 109 -13.51 4.15 1.70
CA VAL A 109 -14.22 5.42 1.50
C VAL A 109 -14.29 5.84 0.03
N LYS A 110 -13.23 5.62 -0.72
CA LYS A 110 -13.09 6.11 -2.11
C LYS A 110 -12.97 4.98 -3.14
N GLY A 111 -13.11 3.74 -2.71
CA GLY A 111 -12.83 2.58 -3.52
C GLY A 111 -11.32 2.40 -3.75
N HIS A 112 -10.96 1.24 -4.25
CA HIS A 112 -9.57 0.88 -4.44
C HIS A 112 -9.40 0.02 -5.69
N VAL A 113 -8.54 0.46 -6.58
CA VAL A 113 -8.08 -0.34 -7.72
C VAL A 113 -6.58 -0.48 -7.60
N PRO A 114 -6.11 -1.59 -7.02
CA PRO A 114 -4.70 -1.80 -6.77
C PRO A 114 -3.93 -2.02 -8.07
N LEU A 115 -2.71 -1.56 -8.06
CA LEU A 115 -1.69 -1.81 -9.06
C LEU A 115 -0.48 -2.46 -8.40
N GLN A 116 0.55 -2.73 -9.19
CA GLN A 116 1.82 -3.25 -8.66
C GLN A 116 2.46 -2.28 -7.68
N ALA A 117 3.19 -2.83 -6.71
CA ALA A 117 3.84 -2.09 -5.62
C ALA A 117 2.86 -1.31 -4.72
N GLY A 118 1.59 -1.73 -4.65
CA GLY A 118 0.58 -1.06 -3.84
C GLY A 118 0.12 0.30 -4.36
N MET A 119 0.59 0.72 -5.53
CA MET A 119 0.03 1.90 -6.18
C MET A 119 -1.43 1.66 -6.53
N TYR A 120 -2.22 2.70 -6.63
CA TYR A 120 -3.65 2.58 -6.92
C TYR A 120 -4.12 3.69 -7.86
N LEU A 121 -5.21 3.45 -8.58
CA LEU A 121 -5.82 4.47 -9.42
C LEU A 121 -6.59 5.48 -8.55
N THR A 122 -6.27 6.76 -8.72
CA THR A 122 -6.93 7.85 -7.98
C THR A 122 -8.16 8.36 -8.69
N ASP A 123 -8.12 8.37 -10.02
CA ASP A 123 -9.20 8.88 -10.87
C ASP A 123 -9.20 8.00 -12.12
N GLY A 124 -9.85 6.88 -12.00
CA GLY A 124 -9.93 5.90 -13.06
C GLY A 124 -10.45 6.51 -14.36
N TYR A 125 -9.80 6.14 -15.46
CA TYR A 125 -10.28 6.42 -16.81
C TYR A 125 -10.11 7.85 -17.35
N ARG A 126 -9.32 8.70 -16.71
CA ARG A 126 -8.82 9.88 -17.41
C ARG A 126 -7.64 9.46 -18.29
N ILE A 127 -7.87 9.44 -19.57
CA ILE A 127 -6.79 9.29 -20.54
C ILE A 127 -6.05 10.63 -20.57
N ASP A 128 -4.76 10.62 -20.24
CA ASP A 128 -3.92 11.80 -20.48
C ASP A 128 -3.91 12.06 -21.99
N PRO A 129 -4.40 13.21 -22.46
CA PRO A 129 -4.45 13.52 -23.89
C PRO A 129 -3.05 13.63 -24.52
N LYS A 130 -1.99 13.73 -23.72
CA LYS A 130 -0.61 13.72 -24.17
C LYS A 130 -0.07 12.30 -24.39
N MET A 131 -0.66 11.31 -23.77
CA MET A 131 -0.32 9.90 -23.95
C MET A 131 -1.06 9.32 -25.15
N LYS A 132 -0.37 9.18 -26.26
CA LYS A 132 -1.01 8.72 -27.49
C LYS A 132 -1.22 7.20 -27.51
N ARG A 133 -0.31 6.40 -26.94
CA ARG A 133 -0.38 4.92 -26.95
C ARG A 133 0.68 4.35 -26.03
N ASN A 134 0.43 3.16 -25.46
CA ASN A 134 1.46 2.42 -24.74
C ASN A 134 2.52 1.84 -25.68
N TYR A 135 3.56 1.24 -25.13
CA TYR A 135 4.67 0.65 -25.86
C TYR A 135 4.24 -0.46 -26.85
N ARG A 136 3.06 -1.05 -26.71
CA ARG A 136 2.48 -2.05 -27.62
C ARG A 136 1.59 -1.42 -28.70
N ASN A 137 1.56 -0.11 -28.81
CA ASN A 137 0.72 0.62 -29.76
C ASN A 137 -0.79 0.42 -29.58
N HIS A 138 -1.22 -0.03 -28.37
CA HIS A 138 -2.61 -0.11 -28.02
C HIS A 138 -3.12 1.23 -27.50
N PRO A 139 -4.44 1.54 -27.66
CA PRO A 139 -5.04 2.63 -26.92
C PRO A 139 -4.73 2.44 -25.44
N LEU A 140 -4.44 3.53 -24.77
CA LEU A 140 -4.19 3.49 -23.34
C LEU A 140 -5.51 3.25 -22.63
N ASP A 141 -5.86 1.97 -22.50
CA ASP A 141 -6.97 1.59 -21.68
C ASP A 141 -6.54 1.76 -20.22
N ASN A 142 -7.30 2.52 -19.48
CA ASN A 142 -7.15 2.55 -18.05
C ASN A 142 -5.86 3.20 -17.53
N GLN A 143 -5.41 4.23 -18.18
CA GLN A 143 -4.36 5.07 -17.66
C GLN A 143 -5.00 6.19 -16.87
N GLY A 144 -4.85 6.10 -15.60
CA GLY A 144 -5.36 7.08 -14.67
C GLY A 144 -4.20 7.69 -13.90
N TRP A 145 -4.57 8.62 -13.08
CA TRP A 145 -3.66 9.16 -12.10
C TRP A 145 -3.41 8.11 -11.01
N LEU A 146 -2.16 7.95 -10.65
CA LEU A 146 -1.77 7.02 -9.60
C LEU A 146 -1.72 7.72 -8.25
N GLY A 147 -2.15 7.00 -7.22
CA GLY A 147 -1.91 7.32 -5.84
C GLY A 147 -0.84 6.42 -5.26
N ARG A 148 -0.11 6.95 -4.30
CA ARG A 148 0.85 6.20 -3.50
C ARG A 148 0.15 5.70 -2.23
N PRO A 149 0.37 4.45 -1.79
CA PRO A 149 -0.23 3.94 -0.56
C PRO A 149 0.29 4.71 0.66
N ALA A 150 -0.51 4.80 1.70
CA ALA A 150 -0.04 5.29 2.99
C ALA A 150 1.06 4.39 3.56
N ALA A 151 1.88 4.92 4.47
CA ALA A 151 2.90 4.15 5.15
C ALA A 151 2.97 4.51 6.63
N ALA A 152 3.29 3.51 7.48
CA ALA A 152 3.47 3.75 8.90
C ALA A 152 4.65 4.70 9.17
N VAL A 153 5.72 4.58 8.40
CA VAL A 153 6.84 5.53 8.39
C VAL A 153 7.04 6.05 6.98
N ARG A 154 6.91 7.36 6.81
CA ARG A 154 7.08 8.04 5.53
C ARG A 154 8.30 8.93 5.58
N VAL A 155 9.16 8.82 4.58
CA VAL A 155 10.43 9.54 4.50
C VAL A 155 10.57 10.20 3.13
N ALA A 156 10.81 11.50 3.10
CA ALA A 156 11.09 12.26 1.89
C ALA A 156 12.18 13.31 2.12
N ALA A 157 13.02 13.54 1.13
CA ALA A 157 14.12 14.49 1.18
C ALA A 157 14.95 14.36 2.48
N ALA A 158 15.56 13.18 2.64
CA ALA A 158 16.27 12.82 3.86
C ALA A 158 17.55 12.04 3.56
N GLY A 159 18.46 11.96 4.54
CA GLY A 159 19.71 11.23 4.40
C GLY A 159 20.15 10.55 5.68
N ALA A 160 20.75 9.37 5.57
CA ALA A 160 21.19 8.57 6.71
C ALA A 160 20.08 8.38 7.75
N ILE A 161 18.97 7.77 7.31
CA ILE A 161 17.86 7.38 8.17
C ILE A 161 17.98 5.89 8.43
N ASP A 162 18.30 5.54 9.68
CA ASP A 162 18.60 4.16 10.07
C ASP A 162 17.48 3.55 10.92
N PHE A 163 17.13 2.31 10.61
CA PHE A 163 16.26 1.47 11.41
C PHE A 163 17.00 0.21 11.80
N GLU A 164 17.22 0.00 13.09
CA GLU A 164 17.95 -1.17 13.58
C GLU A 164 17.12 -1.93 14.62
N HIS A 165 16.94 -3.23 14.36
CA HIS A 165 16.19 -4.13 15.25
C HIS A 165 14.77 -3.64 15.58
N CYS A 166 14.14 -2.94 14.62
CA CYS A 166 12.78 -2.44 14.73
C CYS A 166 11.77 -3.49 14.25
N HIS A 167 10.55 -3.40 14.77
CA HIS A 167 9.42 -4.20 14.31
C HIS A 167 8.38 -3.30 13.64
N PHE A 168 7.91 -3.73 12.49
CA PHE A 168 6.83 -3.12 11.73
C PHE A 168 5.74 -4.17 11.61
N GLU A 169 4.64 -4.02 12.35
CA GLU A 169 3.63 -5.07 12.45
C GLU A 169 2.21 -4.52 12.65
N HIS A 170 1.21 -5.29 12.23
CA HIS A 170 -0.21 -4.89 12.29
C HIS A 170 -0.47 -3.56 11.60
N LEU A 171 -0.04 -3.43 10.36
CA LEU A 171 -0.11 -2.18 9.61
C LEU A 171 -1.15 -2.25 8.48
N GLY A 172 -1.99 -1.23 8.42
CA GLY A 172 -3.09 -1.13 7.45
C GLY A 172 -2.67 -0.78 6.03
N SER A 173 -1.39 -0.50 5.78
CA SER A 173 -0.81 -0.25 4.46
C SER A 173 0.68 -0.53 4.47
N THR A 174 1.53 0.28 3.83
CA THR A 174 2.99 0.07 3.75
C THR A 174 3.69 0.26 5.12
N GLY A 175 4.70 -0.54 5.39
CA GLY A 175 5.52 -0.41 6.60
C GLY A 175 6.38 0.84 6.58
N VAL A 176 7.40 0.86 5.71
CA VAL A 176 8.28 2.02 5.51
C VAL A 176 8.24 2.45 4.05
N ASP A 177 8.15 3.75 3.82
CA ASP A 177 8.17 4.35 2.50
C ASP A 177 9.29 5.40 2.40
N TYR A 178 10.31 5.12 1.60
CA TYR A 178 11.30 6.07 1.15
C TYR A 178 10.84 6.66 -0.19
N GLU A 179 10.06 7.73 -0.12
CA GLU A 179 9.27 8.26 -1.23
C GLU A 179 10.13 8.86 -2.34
N GLU A 180 10.90 9.87 -2.01
CA GLU A 180 11.81 10.56 -2.95
C GLU A 180 12.95 11.24 -2.22
N ALA A 181 14.07 11.43 -2.91
CA ALA A 181 15.25 12.16 -2.41
C ALA A 181 15.75 11.61 -1.05
N VAL A 182 15.69 10.31 -0.85
CA VAL A 182 16.26 9.66 0.33
C VAL A 182 17.61 9.07 -0.04
N HIS A 183 18.67 9.51 0.67
CA HIS A 183 20.03 9.15 0.35
C HIS A 183 20.75 8.49 1.53
N GLY A 184 21.20 7.25 1.32
CA GLY A 184 21.84 6.47 2.36
C GLY A 184 20.88 6.01 3.45
N GLY A 185 21.44 5.36 4.45
CA GLY A 185 20.67 4.76 5.55
C GLY A 185 20.67 3.25 5.49
N ILE A 186 20.43 2.66 6.66
CA ILE A 186 20.47 1.21 6.85
C ILE A 186 19.17 0.77 7.53
N ILE A 187 18.53 -0.25 6.95
CA ILE A 187 17.48 -1.01 7.60
C ILE A 187 18.07 -2.36 7.93
N ARG A 188 18.35 -2.63 9.22
CA ARG A 188 19.07 -3.83 9.64
C ARG A 188 18.37 -4.57 10.77
N GLY A 189 18.30 -5.90 10.64
CA GLY A 189 17.78 -6.77 11.69
C GLY A 189 16.33 -6.50 12.05
N CYS A 190 15.55 -5.93 11.12
CA CYS A 190 14.18 -5.55 11.34
C CYS A 190 13.20 -6.67 10.95
N LEU A 191 12.07 -6.70 11.64
CA LEU A 191 10.95 -7.57 11.35
C LEU A 191 9.84 -6.75 10.67
N PHE A 192 9.34 -7.26 9.55
CA PHE A 192 8.15 -6.77 8.85
C PHE A 192 7.13 -7.90 8.80
N ARG A 193 6.03 -7.77 9.53
CA ARG A 193 5.04 -8.84 9.68
C ARG A 193 3.62 -8.30 9.76
N ASP A 194 2.67 -9.04 9.19
CA ASP A 194 1.25 -8.70 9.24
C ASP A 194 1.00 -7.27 8.74
N ILE A 195 1.33 -7.06 7.48
CA ILE A 195 1.24 -5.78 6.78
C ILE A 195 0.31 -5.94 5.59
N VAL A 196 -0.75 -5.14 5.56
CA VAL A 196 -1.74 -5.17 4.46
C VAL A 196 -1.09 -4.82 3.12
N GLY A 197 -0.18 -3.86 3.11
CA GLY A 197 0.54 -3.36 1.95
C GLY A 197 1.98 -3.87 1.83
N ASN A 198 2.87 -3.03 1.29
CA ASN A 198 4.29 -3.39 1.16
C ASN A 198 4.99 -3.40 2.52
N GLY A 199 5.98 -4.27 2.69
CA GLY A 199 6.88 -4.14 3.83
C GLY A 199 7.71 -2.86 3.72
N LEU A 200 8.42 -2.72 2.61
CA LEU A 200 9.25 -1.55 2.29
C LEU A 200 8.98 -1.07 0.85
N LEU A 201 8.77 0.21 0.68
CA LEU A 201 8.64 0.88 -0.60
C LEU A 201 9.76 1.89 -0.74
N VAL A 202 10.50 1.88 -1.85
CA VAL A 202 11.64 2.77 -2.08
C VAL A 202 11.56 3.40 -3.46
N GLY A 203 11.67 4.71 -3.51
CA GLY A 203 11.76 5.48 -4.74
C GLY A 203 10.41 5.82 -5.35
N SER A 204 10.45 6.68 -6.33
CA SER A 204 9.31 7.14 -7.10
C SER A 204 9.05 6.24 -8.28
N PHE A 205 7.78 5.91 -8.55
CA PHE A 205 7.40 5.05 -9.67
C PHE A 205 6.99 5.85 -10.91
N SER A 206 6.61 7.10 -10.71
CA SER A 206 6.29 8.02 -11.80
C SER A 206 6.31 9.47 -11.31
N PRO A 207 6.53 10.45 -12.19
CA PRO A 207 6.36 11.84 -11.82
C PRO A 207 4.88 12.12 -11.53
N ALA A 208 4.61 12.72 -10.38
CA ALA A 208 3.32 13.32 -10.01
C ALA A 208 2.07 12.63 -10.57
N ALA A 209 1.62 11.55 -9.95
CA ALA A 209 0.34 10.89 -10.22
C ALA A 209 0.11 10.42 -11.68
N HIS A 210 1.17 10.16 -12.43
CA HIS A 210 1.10 9.56 -13.76
C HIS A 210 1.33 8.04 -13.69
N GLU A 211 0.82 7.34 -14.67
CA GLU A 211 1.00 5.90 -14.75
C GLU A 211 2.48 5.48 -14.90
N THR A 212 2.84 4.37 -14.28
CA THR A 212 4.20 3.82 -14.23
C THR A 212 4.81 3.35 -15.55
N HIS A 213 4.07 3.41 -16.65
CA HIS A 213 4.59 3.00 -17.98
C HIS A 213 5.52 4.00 -18.62
N LEU A 214 5.59 5.20 -18.11
CA LEU A 214 6.54 6.20 -18.59
C LEU A 214 7.84 6.10 -17.78
N PRO A 215 8.99 6.24 -18.43
CA PRO A 215 10.25 6.36 -17.70
C PRO A 215 10.20 7.54 -16.74
N TYR A 216 10.54 7.30 -15.48
CA TYR A 216 10.78 8.37 -14.53
C TYR A 216 12.15 8.97 -14.82
N ASP A 217 12.19 10.23 -15.19
CA ASP A 217 13.41 10.96 -15.46
C ASP A 217 13.33 12.35 -14.81
N PRO A 218 13.61 12.43 -13.50
CA PRO A 218 13.50 13.69 -12.78
C PRO A 218 14.52 14.71 -13.30
N ALA A 219 14.10 15.96 -13.38
CA ALA A 219 14.97 17.06 -13.79
C ALA A 219 16.10 17.28 -12.79
N ASP A 220 15.84 17.10 -11.50
CA ASP A 220 16.85 17.14 -10.44
C ASP A 220 17.16 15.71 -9.98
N ARG A 221 18.39 15.26 -10.26
CA ARG A 221 18.85 13.91 -9.90
C ARG A 221 18.88 13.65 -8.39
N ARG A 222 18.83 14.67 -7.57
CA ARG A 222 18.70 14.52 -6.11
C ARG A 222 17.37 13.93 -5.69
N GLU A 223 16.35 13.96 -6.55
CA GLU A 223 15.05 13.32 -6.28
C GLU A 223 15.14 11.79 -6.26
N VAL A 224 16.14 11.19 -6.90
CA VAL A 224 16.32 9.74 -6.97
C VAL A 224 16.79 9.18 -5.64
N CYS A 225 16.10 8.21 -5.06
CA CYS A 225 16.58 7.52 -3.86
C CYS A 225 17.83 6.69 -4.16
N THR A 226 18.85 6.81 -3.31
CA THR A 226 20.17 6.19 -3.56
C THR A 226 20.84 5.69 -2.29
N HIS A 227 21.73 4.68 -2.43
CA HIS A 227 22.65 4.22 -1.39
C HIS A 227 21.96 3.67 -0.12
N GLN A 228 20.75 3.09 -0.23
CA GLN A 228 20.14 2.38 0.89
C GLN A 228 20.71 0.96 1.00
N ARG A 229 20.79 0.49 2.24
CA ARG A 229 21.16 -0.88 2.55
C ARG A 229 20.08 -1.55 3.41
N ILE A 230 19.55 -2.66 2.93
CA ILE A 230 18.64 -3.52 3.66
C ILE A 230 19.38 -4.80 4.01
N ASP A 231 19.58 -5.07 5.30
CA ASP A 231 20.49 -6.10 5.77
C ASP A 231 19.87 -6.94 6.88
N ASN A 232 19.89 -8.25 6.72
CA ASN A 232 19.42 -9.19 7.74
C ASN A 232 18.00 -8.88 8.26
N CYS A 233 17.07 -8.55 7.39
CA CYS A 233 15.68 -8.29 7.72
C CYS A 233 14.80 -9.50 7.41
N TYR A 234 13.71 -9.65 8.15
CA TYR A 234 12.75 -10.71 7.94
C TYR A 234 11.38 -10.13 7.55
N PHE A 235 10.91 -10.51 6.37
CA PHE A 235 9.63 -10.11 5.82
C PHE A 235 8.71 -11.33 5.75
N THR A 236 7.56 -11.25 6.37
CA THR A 236 6.53 -12.30 6.36
C THR A 236 5.15 -11.68 6.46
N GLU A 237 4.15 -12.32 5.87
CA GLU A 237 2.79 -11.83 5.93
C GLU A 237 2.68 -10.36 5.49
N THR A 238 3.30 -10.02 4.35
CA THR A 238 3.19 -8.72 3.69
C THR A 238 2.33 -8.85 2.44
N GLY A 239 1.58 -7.80 2.10
CA GLY A 239 0.61 -7.83 1.01
C GLY A 239 -0.60 -8.71 1.31
N ASN A 240 -1.01 -8.79 2.58
CA ASN A 240 -2.06 -9.70 3.05
C ASN A 240 -3.41 -9.45 2.39
N GLU A 241 -3.75 -8.19 2.14
CA GLU A 241 -5.03 -7.80 1.56
C GLU A 241 -4.87 -6.96 0.29
N ASP A 242 -3.73 -6.29 0.12
CA ASP A 242 -3.40 -5.57 -1.11
C ASP A 242 -2.46 -6.41 -1.99
N TRP A 243 -3.04 -7.18 -2.88
CA TRP A 243 -2.34 -8.20 -3.67
C TRP A 243 -1.35 -7.67 -4.69
N GLY A 244 -1.34 -6.38 -4.95
CA GLY A 244 -0.33 -5.72 -5.76
C GLY A 244 0.97 -5.46 -5.02
N CYS A 245 0.98 -5.66 -3.69
CA CYS A 245 2.08 -5.33 -2.81
C CYS A 245 3.17 -6.40 -2.74
N LEU A 246 4.33 -5.99 -2.26
CA LEU A 246 5.56 -6.78 -2.20
C LEU A 246 6.24 -6.64 -0.84
N ALA A 247 7.06 -7.63 -0.46
CA ALA A 247 7.91 -7.49 0.71
C ALA A 247 8.80 -6.24 0.59
N ILE A 248 9.45 -6.09 -0.55
CA ILE A 248 10.23 -4.89 -0.92
C ILE A 248 9.87 -4.52 -2.35
N ALA A 249 9.45 -3.28 -2.56
CA ALA A 249 9.25 -2.69 -3.87
C ALA A 249 10.20 -1.50 -4.06
N ALA A 250 10.96 -1.50 -5.15
CA ALA A 250 11.89 -0.43 -5.46
C ALA A 250 11.67 0.03 -6.90
N GLY A 251 11.49 1.34 -7.09
CA GLY A 251 11.25 1.92 -8.40
C GLY A 251 12.12 3.16 -8.65
N TYR A 252 12.83 3.18 -9.80
CA TYR A 252 13.68 4.29 -10.19
C TYR A 252 14.70 4.71 -9.12
N VAL A 253 15.39 3.74 -8.59
CA VAL A 253 16.41 3.90 -7.56
C VAL A 253 17.80 3.62 -8.11
N SER A 254 18.83 4.03 -7.38
CA SER A 254 20.21 3.75 -7.73
C SER A 254 20.98 3.29 -6.50
N ASP A 255 21.82 2.26 -6.68
CA ASP A 255 22.73 1.79 -5.64
C ASP A 255 22.01 1.34 -4.35
N ILE A 256 21.06 0.42 -4.51
CA ILE A 256 20.36 -0.24 -3.41
C ILE A 256 20.96 -1.62 -3.19
N HIS A 257 21.32 -1.93 -1.96
CA HIS A 257 21.82 -3.24 -1.54
C HIS A 257 20.80 -3.96 -0.65
N ILE A 258 20.45 -5.18 -1.03
CA ILE A 258 19.52 -6.05 -0.31
C ILE A 258 20.19 -7.37 0.01
#